data_f0b96918fd8be38c07de947a80a63014
#
_entry.id   f0b96918fd8be38c07de947a80a63014
#
_cell.length_a   1.000
_cell.length_b   1.000
_cell.length_c   1.000
_cell.angle_alpha   90.00
_cell.angle_beta   90.00
_cell.angle_gamma   90.00
#
_symmetry.space_group_name_H-M   'P 1'
#
loop_
_entity.id
_entity.type
_entity.pdbx_description
1 polymer ?
#
loop_
_entity_poly.entity_id
_entity_poly.type
_entity_poly.pdbx_seq_one_letter_code
_entity_poly.pdbx_strand_id
1 'polypeptide(L)'
;MLAKLAIVFVALEHLGFLVLEMFLWTKPTGRRIFGLSAELAQSSRALAANQGLYNGFLAAGLIWSLYNGLSAQVFFLICVIVAGIFGAITAKRTILWVQALPAAVALLLVWFANGS
;
A
#
# COMPACT_ATOMS: atom_id res chain seq x y z
N MET A 1 10.11 -1.03 -18.70
CA MET A 1 10.48 -2.17 -17.84
C MET A 1 10.61 -1.77 -16.38
N LEU A 2 11.46 -0.79 -16.09
CA LEU A 2 11.68 -0.37 -14.68
C LEU A 2 10.42 0.18 -14.03
N ALA A 3 9.62 0.97 -14.76
CA ALA A 3 8.36 1.50 -14.25
C ALA A 3 7.39 0.38 -13.88
N LYS A 4 7.26 -0.66 -14.70
CA LYS A 4 6.39 -1.79 -14.41
C LYS A 4 6.87 -2.59 -13.20
N LEU A 5 8.18 -2.76 -13.07
CA LEU A 5 8.75 -3.42 -11.88
C LEU A 5 8.44 -2.64 -10.61
N ALA A 6 8.52 -1.30 -10.67
CA ALA A 6 8.18 -0.46 -9.54
C ALA A 6 6.71 -0.60 -9.16
N ILE A 7 5.80 -0.65 -10.13
CA ILE A 7 4.38 -0.87 -9.88
C ILE A 7 4.15 -2.23 -9.21
N VAL A 8 4.82 -3.28 -9.71
CA VAL A 8 4.72 -4.62 -9.12
C VAL A 8 5.21 -4.60 -7.67
N PHE A 9 6.31 -3.89 -7.40
CA PHE A 9 6.80 -3.76 -6.02
C PHE A 9 5.75 -3.14 -5.11
N VAL A 10 5.13 -2.04 -5.54
CA VAL A 10 4.08 -1.37 -4.74
C VAL A 10 2.89 -2.30 -4.54
N ALA A 11 2.49 -3.04 -5.58
CA ALA A 11 1.40 -4.01 -5.48
C ALA A 11 1.72 -5.11 -4.46
N LEU A 12 2.95 -5.65 -4.50
CA LEU A 12 3.36 -6.69 -3.55
C LEU A 12 3.41 -6.16 -2.12
N GLU A 13 3.85 -4.92 -1.92
CA GLU A 13 3.78 -4.27 -0.61
C GLU A 13 2.35 -4.27 -0.06
N HIS A 14 1.39 -3.90 -0.90
CA HIS A 14 -0.01 -3.80 -0.47
C HIS A 14 -0.63 -5.17 -0.22
N LEU A 15 -0.20 -6.21 -0.92
CA LEU A 15 -0.57 -7.58 -0.57
C LEU A 15 0.02 -7.97 0.78
N GLY A 16 1.24 -7.53 1.07
CA GLY A 16 1.85 -7.72 2.39
C GLY A 16 1.05 -7.04 3.50
N PHE A 17 0.59 -5.81 3.26
CA PHE A 17 -0.28 -5.10 4.21
C PHE A 17 -1.59 -5.86 4.42
N LEU A 18 -2.17 -6.39 3.34
CA LEU A 18 -3.38 -7.22 3.45
C LEU A 18 -3.15 -8.40 4.39
N VAL A 19 -2.05 -9.13 4.20
CA VAL A 19 -1.74 -10.29 5.03
C VAL A 19 -1.59 -9.89 6.50
N LEU A 20 -0.84 -8.81 6.75
CA LEU A 20 -0.64 -8.33 8.12
C LEU A 20 -1.95 -7.89 8.78
N GLU A 21 -2.80 -7.20 8.03
CA GLU A 21 -4.00 -6.60 8.58
C GLU A 21 -5.17 -7.56 8.67
N MET A 22 -5.29 -8.52 7.75
CA MET A 22 -6.39 -9.48 7.75
C MET A 22 -6.08 -10.76 8.53
N PHE A 23 -4.83 -11.21 8.50
CA PHE A 23 -4.49 -12.54 9.03
C PHE A 23 -3.53 -12.52 10.21
N LEU A 24 -2.68 -11.51 10.33
CA LEU A 24 -1.63 -11.46 11.35
C LEU A 24 -1.83 -10.38 12.41
N TRP A 25 -2.90 -9.60 12.33
CA TRP A 25 -3.12 -8.44 13.20
C TRP A 25 -3.07 -8.77 14.67
N THR A 26 -3.76 -9.85 15.08
CA THR A 26 -3.81 -10.31 16.48
C THR A 26 -2.68 -11.27 16.83
N LYS A 27 -1.88 -11.68 15.85
CA LYS A 27 -0.75 -12.61 16.04
C LYS A 27 0.48 -11.88 16.54
N PRO A 28 1.45 -12.58 17.15
CA PRO A 28 2.65 -11.91 17.66
C PRO A 28 3.40 -11.09 16.61
N THR A 29 3.49 -11.58 15.37
CA THR A 29 4.18 -10.87 14.28
C THR A 29 3.51 -9.54 13.97
N GLY A 30 2.19 -9.54 13.75
CA GLY A 30 1.45 -8.32 13.45
C GLY A 30 1.47 -7.34 14.60
N ARG A 31 1.27 -7.81 15.81
CA ARG A 31 1.32 -6.97 17.01
C ARG A 31 2.67 -6.30 17.19
N ARG A 32 3.75 -7.02 16.91
CA ARG A 32 5.11 -6.48 17.01
C ARG A 32 5.35 -5.39 15.96
N ILE A 33 4.95 -5.65 14.72
CA ILE A 33 5.16 -4.70 13.62
C ILE A 33 4.41 -3.40 13.87
N PHE A 34 3.15 -3.48 14.34
CA PHE A 34 2.32 -2.30 14.54
C PHE A 34 2.37 -1.74 15.97
N GLY A 35 3.12 -2.37 16.87
CA GLY A 35 3.26 -1.91 18.24
C GLY A 35 1.96 -2.00 19.03
N LEU A 36 1.20 -3.08 18.88
CA LEU A 36 -0.12 -3.24 19.47
C LEU A 36 -0.10 -4.14 20.70
N SER A 37 -0.85 -3.75 21.73
CA SER A 37 -1.18 -4.65 22.81
C SER A 37 -2.15 -5.73 22.30
N ALA A 38 -2.25 -6.84 23.03
CA ALA A 38 -3.20 -7.90 22.68
C ALA A 38 -4.63 -7.37 22.67
N GLU A 39 -4.97 -6.51 23.64
CA GLU A 39 -6.30 -5.94 23.78
C GLU A 39 -6.65 -5.00 22.63
N LEU A 40 -5.73 -4.10 22.27
CA LEU A 40 -5.95 -3.17 21.18
C LEU A 40 -6.05 -3.90 19.85
N ALA A 41 -5.19 -4.91 19.62
CA ALA A 41 -5.25 -5.71 18.41
C ALA A 41 -6.61 -6.41 18.28
N GLN A 42 -7.09 -7.00 19.36
CA GLN A 42 -8.37 -7.71 19.35
C GLN A 42 -9.54 -6.75 19.12
N SER A 43 -9.53 -5.59 19.77
CA SER A 43 -10.63 -4.62 19.66
C SER A 43 -10.68 -3.94 18.30
N SER A 44 -9.54 -3.82 17.60
CA SER A 44 -9.46 -3.19 16.29
C SER A 44 -9.40 -4.18 15.13
N ARG A 45 -9.54 -5.49 15.42
CA ARG A 45 -9.36 -6.54 14.41
C ARG A 45 -10.25 -6.36 13.18
N ALA A 46 -11.53 -6.04 13.40
CA ALA A 46 -12.46 -5.88 12.27
C ALA A 46 -12.09 -4.70 11.39
N LEU A 47 -11.69 -3.58 12.01
CA LEU A 47 -11.23 -2.40 11.24
C LEU A 47 -9.96 -2.71 10.46
N ALA A 48 -9.02 -3.42 11.08
CA ALA A 48 -7.78 -3.79 10.41
C ALA A 48 -8.05 -4.74 9.24
N ALA A 49 -8.93 -5.72 9.40
CA ALA A 49 -9.28 -6.64 8.32
C ALA A 49 -9.91 -5.89 7.15
N ASN A 50 -10.78 -4.93 7.43
CA ASN A 50 -11.40 -4.09 6.41
C ASN A 50 -10.34 -3.25 5.67
N GLN A 51 -9.40 -2.68 6.42
CA GLN A 51 -8.29 -1.93 5.84
C GLN A 51 -7.42 -2.82 4.95
N GLY A 52 -7.16 -4.05 5.38
CA GLY A 52 -6.41 -5.02 4.59
C GLY A 52 -7.11 -5.36 3.28
N LEU A 53 -8.44 -5.47 3.30
CA LEU A 53 -9.22 -5.71 2.10
C LEU A 53 -9.03 -4.55 1.09
N TYR A 54 -9.06 -3.30 1.55
CA TYR A 54 -8.82 -2.15 0.67
C TYR A 54 -7.40 -2.15 0.13
N ASN A 55 -6.42 -2.56 0.91
CA ASN A 55 -5.06 -2.73 0.41
C ASN A 55 -5.01 -3.79 -0.70
N GLY A 56 -5.81 -4.82 -0.60
CA GLY A 56 -5.98 -5.82 -1.65
C GLY A 56 -6.56 -5.22 -2.92
N PHE A 57 -7.53 -4.33 -2.80
CA PHE A 57 -8.10 -3.63 -3.96
C PHE A 57 -7.05 -2.75 -4.64
N LEU A 58 -6.22 -2.06 -3.88
CA LEU A 58 -5.13 -1.27 -4.45
C LEU A 58 -4.12 -2.15 -5.18
N ALA A 59 -3.75 -3.29 -4.58
CA ALA A 59 -2.84 -4.23 -5.23
C ALA A 59 -3.43 -4.77 -6.52
N ALA A 60 -4.70 -5.17 -6.50
CA ALA A 60 -5.39 -5.65 -7.69
C ALA A 60 -5.46 -4.58 -8.77
N GLY A 61 -5.77 -3.33 -8.38
CA GLY A 61 -5.82 -2.21 -9.29
C GLY A 61 -4.47 -1.91 -9.94
N LEU A 62 -3.39 -1.96 -9.15
CA LEU A 62 -2.04 -1.76 -9.67
C LEU A 62 -1.65 -2.84 -10.67
N ILE A 63 -1.94 -4.10 -10.39
CA ILE A 63 -1.68 -5.19 -11.33
C ILE A 63 -2.52 -5.02 -12.60
N TRP A 64 -3.81 -4.72 -12.44
CA TRP A 64 -4.70 -4.45 -13.56
C TRP A 64 -4.18 -3.28 -14.43
N SER A 65 -3.60 -2.26 -13.79
CA SER A 65 -3.08 -1.10 -14.49
C SER A 65 -1.94 -1.43 -15.45
N LEU A 66 -1.19 -2.50 -15.19
CA LEU A 66 -0.12 -2.94 -16.07
C LEU A 66 -0.64 -3.30 -17.47
N TYR A 67 -1.91 -3.69 -17.57
CA TYR A 67 -2.56 -4.08 -18.81
C TYR A 67 -3.48 -3.00 -19.38
N ASN A 68 -3.70 -1.91 -18.64
CA ASN A 68 -4.71 -0.91 -19.01
C ASN A 68 -4.14 0.50 -19.19
N GLY A 69 -2.82 0.62 -19.18
CA GLY A 69 -2.15 1.81 -19.67
C GLY A 69 -1.91 2.89 -18.65
N LEU A 70 -1.44 4.02 -19.15
CA LEU A 70 -0.91 5.12 -18.36
C LEU A 70 -1.92 5.69 -17.37
N SER A 71 -3.15 5.92 -17.80
CA SER A 71 -4.16 6.54 -16.94
C SER A 71 -4.45 5.72 -15.70
N ALA A 72 -4.57 4.39 -15.87
CA ALA A 72 -4.81 3.50 -14.75
C ALA A 72 -3.61 3.46 -13.80
N GLN A 73 -2.40 3.41 -14.33
CA GLN A 73 -1.19 3.40 -13.53
C GLN A 73 -1.08 4.67 -12.69
N VAL A 74 -1.26 5.83 -13.30
CA VAL A 74 -1.21 7.11 -12.61
C VAL A 74 -2.29 7.19 -11.54
N PHE A 75 -3.51 6.78 -11.85
CA PHE A 75 -4.61 6.83 -10.89
C PHE A 75 -4.29 6.04 -9.62
N PHE A 76 -3.91 4.78 -9.77
CA PHE A 76 -3.68 3.94 -8.60
C PHE A 76 -2.43 4.35 -7.81
N LEU A 77 -1.38 4.83 -8.50
CA LEU A 77 -0.20 5.33 -7.79
C LEU A 77 -0.52 6.60 -7.00
N ILE A 78 -1.33 7.50 -7.55
CA ILE A 78 -1.80 8.68 -6.82
C ILE A 78 -2.62 8.27 -5.61
N CYS A 79 -3.50 7.27 -5.75
CA CYS A 79 -4.27 6.76 -4.61
C CYS A 79 -3.34 6.29 -3.48
N VAL A 80 -2.28 5.55 -3.81
CA VAL A 80 -1.32 5.07 -2.81
C VAL A 80 -0.57 6.24 -2.17
N ILE A 81 -0.14 7.22 -2.95
CA ILE A 81 0.56 8.41 -2.44
C ILE A 81 -0.33 9.17 -1.46
N VAL A 82 -1.58 9.43 -1.85
CA VAL A 82 -2.54 10.15 -0.99
C VAL A 82 -2.77 9.37 0.30
N ALA A 83 -2.98 8.05 0.19
CA ALA A 83 -3.17 7.21 1.37
C ALA A 83 -1.95 7.23 2.28
N GLY A 84 -0.75 7.20 1.70
CA GLY A 84 0.50 7.25 2.46
C GLY A 84 0.70 8.57 3.17
N ILE A 85 0.40 9.68 2.51
CA ILE A 85 0.50 11.01 3.13
C ILE A 85 -0.53 11.14 4.26
N PHE A 86 -1.77 10.74 4.01
CA PHE A 86 -2.82 10.78 5.01
C PHE A 86 -2.47 9.92 6.23
N GLY A 87 -1.97 8.72 5.98
CA GLY A 87 -1.53 7.82 7.04
C GLY A 87 -0.36 8.37 7.85
N ALA A 88 0.58 9.06 7.18
CA ALA A 88 1.72 9.67 7.85
C ALA A 88 1.27 10.80 8.79
N ILE A 89 0.25 11.56 8.40
CA ILE A 89 -0.29 12.66 9.20
C ILE A 89 -1.13 12.14 10.37
N THR A 90 -1.96 11.12 10.12
CA THR A 90 -2.97 10.67 11.09
C THR A 90 -2.53 9.49 11.95
N ALA A 91 -1.49 8.76 11.55
CA ALA A 91 -1.03 7.58 12.28
C ALA A 91 0.46 7.65 12.59
N LYS A 92 1.34 7.27 11.64
CA LYS A 92 2.79 7.23 11.85
C LYS A 92 3.54 7.78 10.65
N ARG A 93 4.60 8.56 10.91
CA ARG A 93 5.48 9.11 9.85
C ARG A 93 6.12 8.03 8.99
N THR A 94 6.40 6.86 9.57
CA THR A 94 7.01 5.76 8.82
C THR A 94 6.19 5.35 7.61
N ILE A 95 4.86 5.57 7.63
CA ILE A 95 3.98 5.28 6.51
C ILE A 95 4.36 6.11 5.28
N LEU A 96 4.84 7.34 5.49
CA LEU A 96 5.31 8.18 4.39
C LEU A 96 6.43 7.49 3.60
N TRP A 97 7.40 6.90 4.31
CA TRP A 97 8.56 6.26 3.70
C TRP A 97 8.24 4.88 3.13
N VAL A 98 7.35 4.16 3.77
CA VAL A 98 7.02 2.78 3.38
C VAL A 98 5.99 2.75 2.25
N GLN A 99 5.02 3.65 2.27
CA GLN A 99 3.91 3.63 1.31
C GLN A 99 4.01 4.75 0.27
N ALA A 100 4.09 6.00 0.69
CA ALA A 100 4.07 7.13 -0.23
C ALA A 100 5.34 7.22 -1.08
N LEU A 101 6.51 7.00 -0.49
CA LEU A 101 7.77 7.14 -1.21
C LEU A 101 7.92 6.11 -2.34
N PRO A 102 7.71 4.80 -2.13
CA PRO A 102 7.80 3.83 -3.23
C PRO A 102 6.81 4.15 -4.35
N ALA A 103 5.59 4.57 -4.02
CA ALA A 103 4.59 4.94 -5.02
C ALA A 103 4.99 6.20 -5.79
N ALA A 104 5.60 7.19 -5.11
CA ALA A 104 6.09 8.40 -5.76
C ALA A 104 7.23 8.07 -6.73
N VAL A 105 8.14 7.18 -6.34
CA VAL A 105 9.22 6.72 -7.23
C VAL A 105 8.62 6.01 -8.44
N ALA A 106 7.66 5.12 -8.23
CA ALA A 106 6.98 4.44 -9.32
C ALA A 106 6.29 5.42 -10.27
N LEU A 107 5.63 6.44 -9.72
CA LEU A 107 4.95 7.45 -10.52
C LEU A 107 5.95 8.24 -11.39
N LEU A 108 7.09 8.62 -10.83
CA LEU A 108 8.14 9.30 -11.58
C LEU A 108 8.66 8.41 -12.72
N LEU A 109 8.89 7.14 -12.45
CA LEU A 109 9.34 6.19 -13.47
C LEU A 109 8.31 6.02 -14.58
N VAL A 110 7.03 5.95 -14.22
CA VAL A 110 5.93 5.88 -15.19
C VAL A 110 5.90 7.14 -16.04
N TRP A 111 6.03 8.30 -15.40
CA TRP A 111 6.01 9.59 -16.08
C TRP A 111 7.14 9.68 -17.10
N PHE A 112 8.37 9.39 -16.70
CA PHE A 112 9.52 9.47 -17.60
C PHE A 112 9.48 8.41 -18.71
N ALA A 113 8.89 7.25 -18.45
CA ALA A 113 8.74 6.21 -19.48
C ALA A 113 7.76 6.61 -20.58
N ASN A 114 6.77 7.47 -20.27
CA ASN A 114 5.68 7.82 -21.17
C ASN A 114 5.67 9.31 -21.57
N GLY A 115 6.45 10.14 -20.93
CA GLY A 115 6.41 11.58 -21.07
C GLY A 115 7.41 12.18 -22.07
N SER A 116 8.15 11.36 -22.78
CA SER A 116 9.14 11.84 -23.76
C SER A 116 8.56 12.00 -25.16
#